data_a2d159ef12512c86ff4dba58072abe3c
#
_entry.id   a2d159ef12512c86ff4dba58072abe3c
#
_cell.length_a   1.000
_cell.length_b   1.000
_cell.length_c   1.000
_cell.angle_alpha   90.00
_cell.angle_beta   90.00
_cell.angle_gamma   90.00
#
_symmetry.space_group_name_H-M   'P 1'
#
loop_
_entity.id
_entity.type
_entity.pdbx_description
1 polymer ?
#
loop_
_entity_poly.entity_id
_entity_poly.type
_entity_poly.pdbx_seq_one_letter_code
_entity_poly.pdbx_strand_id
1 'polypeptide(L)'
;MTYGKLYLIPTPLGDGAPENVLPAPVFSLLPTLHRFVVEEVRTARRFLSAAGLKGHIAELEFHELNEHTAPAEAEKFLKLFEDGTSVGLLSEAGLPAVADPGALLVALCHRHGIEVVPLVGPSSLMMALMASGLNGQSFAFVGYIPAKTEERRAALKALEKRSAAARQTQILIETPYRNDALFADMLQCLNGNTRLCVAAGLTCEDQYIRTRTVAQWKASPVTIGKRPCVFVILSEAKNL
;
A
#
# COMPACT_ATOMS: atom_id res chain seq x y z
N MET A 1 -26.98 -8.87 19.84
CA MET A 1 -26.03 -7.78 20.13
C MET A 1 -25.88 -6.97 18.86
N THR A 2 -25.93 -5.66 18.95
CA THR A 2 -25.70 -4.79 17.80
C THR A 2 -24.22 -4.41 17.84
N TYR A 3 -23.45 -4.88 16.86
CA TYR A 3 -22.06 -4.48 16.71
C TYR A 3 -21.93 -3.08 16.12
N GLY A 4 -20.89 -2.36 16.49
CA GLY A 4 -20.44 -1.18 15.74
C GLY A 4 -19.89 -1.54 14.37
N LYS A 5 -19.42 -0.54 13.63
CA LYS A 5 -18.84 -0.72 12.28
C LYS A 5 -17.31 -0.66 12.32
N LEU A 6 -16.66 -1.33 11.37
CA LEU A 6 -15.23 -1.16 11.09
C LEU A 6 -15.07 -0.18 9.92
N TYR A 7 -14.47 0.98 10.18
CA TYR A 7 -14.12 1.95 9.15
C TYR A 7 -12.68 1.76 8.70
N LEU A 8 -12.46 1.49 7.41
CA LEU A 8 -11.14 1.43 6.81
C LEU A 8 -10.73 2.84 6.41
N ILE A 9 -9.87 3.47 7.20
CA ILE A 9 -9.52 4.88 7.08
C ILE A 9 -8.20 5.02 6.35
N PRO A 10 -8.17 5.64 5.17
CA PRO A 10 -6.94 5.87 4.43
C PRO A 10 -6.05 6.90 5.13
N THR A 11 -4.75 6.76 4.93
CA THR A 11 -3.73 7.71 5.39
C THR A 11 -2.95 8.29 4.20
N PRO A 12 -2.29 9.45 4.34
CA PRO A 12 -1.39 9.97 3.30
C PRO A 12 -0.28 8.99 2.95
N LEU A 13 0.24 9.08 1.72
CA LEU A 13 1.39 8.28 1.27
C LEU A 13 2.74 8.88 1.65
N GLY A 14 2.76 10.14 2.08
CA GLY A 14 3.94 10.88 2.46
C GLY A 14 3.64 11.97 3.49
N ASP A 15 4.62 12.81 3.78
CA ASP A 15 4.56 13.80 4.87
C ASP A 15 3.74 15.07 4.55
N GLY A 16 2.98 15.09 3.45
CA GLY A 16 2.10 16.20 3.09
C GLY A 16 0.90 16.36 4.03
N ALA A 17 0.26 17.55 4.01
CA ALA A 17 -0.96 17.79 4.76
C ALA A 17 -2.07 16.82 4.32
N PRO A 18 -2.75 16.15 5.27
CA PRO A 18 -3.78 15.15 4.94
C PRO A 18 -4.87 15.66 4.00
N GLU A 19 -5.24 16.94 4.11
CA GLU A 19 -6.28 17.60 3.33
C GLU A 19 -5.97 17.63 1.82
N ASN A 20 -4.71 17.51 1.44
CA ASN A 20 -4.31 17.51 0.04
C ASN A 20 -4.64 16.20 -0.67
N VAL A 21 -4.86 15.11 0.07
CA VAL A 21 -5.00 13.76 -0.50
C VAL A 21 -6.20 12.98 0.04
N LEU A 22 -6.80 13.41 1.15
CA LEU A 22 -7.97 12.77 1.74
C LEU A 22 -9.23 13.61 1.51
N PRO A 23 -10.38 12.98 1.18
CA PRO A 23 -11.64 13.69 0.98
C PRO A 23 -12.29 14.12 2.29
N ALA A 24 -13.10 15.19 2.24
CA ALA A 24 -13.78 15.78 3.39
C ALA A 24 -14.57 14.78 4.28
N PRO A 25 -15.25 13.73 3.75
CA PRO A 25 -15.94 12.75 4.58
C PRO A 25 -15.03 12.02 5.58
N VAL A 26 -13.73 11.85 5.28
CA VAL A 26 -12.76 11.25 6.23
C VAL A 26 -12.66 12.15 7.47
N PHE A 27 -12.44 13.45 7.27
CA PHE A 27 -12.30 14.41 8.37
C PHE A 27 -13.59 14.58 9.18
N SER A 28 -14.76 14.46 8.53
CA SER A 28 -16.05 14.52 9.23
C SER A 28 -16.31 13.27 10.09
N LEU A 29 -15.75 12.12 9.71
CA LEU A 29 -15.90 10.87 10.47
C LEU A 29 -14.96 10.81 11.68
N LEU A 30 -13.71 11.22 11.52
CA LEU A 30 -12.67 11.05 12.56
C LEU A 30 -13.09 11.48 13.97
N PRO A 31 -13.76 12.65 14.19
CA PRO A 31 -14.19 13.07 15.51
C PRO A 31 -15.28 12.20 16.14
N THR A 32 -15.93 11.32 15.37
CA THR A 32 -16.97 10.43 15.89
C THR A 32 -16.43 9.08 16.38
N LEU A 33 -15.13 8.83 16.16
CA LEU A 33 -14.46 7.59 16.52
C LEU A 33 -13.56 7.78 17.73
N HIS A 34 -13.65 6.83 18.66
CA HIS A 34 -12.82 6.83 19.88
C HIS A 34 -11.84 5.67 19.94
N ARG A 35 -12.09 4.59 19.17
CA ARG A 35 -11.27 3.38 19.15
C ARG A 35 -10.63 3.19 17.79
N PHE A 36 -9.32 2.92 17.81
CA PHE A 36 -8.54 2.71 16.59
C PHE A 36 -7.69 1.43 16.70
N VAL A 37 -7.74 0.61 15.65
CA VAL A 37 -6.78 -0.47 15.42
C VAL A 37 -5.75 0.07 14.44
N VAL A 38 -4.48 -0.03 14.77
CA VAL A 38 -3.39 0.63 14.06
C VAL A 38 -2.18 -0.29 13.94
N GLU A 39 -1.35 -0.08 12.93
CA GLU A 39 -0.11 -0.84 12.78
C GLU A 39 0.96 -0.34 13.77
N GLU A 40 1.08 1.00 13.94
CA GLU A 40 1.98 1.65 14.88
C GLU A 40 1.31 2.88 15.51
N VAL A 41 1.25 2.92 16.84
CA VAL A 41 0.51 3.96 17.60
C VAL A 41 1.08 5.36 17.40
N ARG A 42 2.40 5.50 17.32
CA ARG A 42 3.05 6.81 17.19
C ARG A 42 2.69 7.49 15.87
N THR A 43 2.72 6.75 14.77
CA THR A 43 2.37 7.24 13.44
C THR A 43 0.88 7.57 13.35
N ALA A 44 0.02 6.70 13.90
CA ALA A 44 -1.42 6.93 13.96
C ALA A 44 -1.78 8.22 14.73
N ARG A 45 -1.17 8.44 15.91
CA ARG A 45 -1.38 9.65 16.70
C ARG A 45 -0.96 10.92 15.94
N ARG A 46 0.16 10.85 15.21
CA ARG A 46 0.65 11.99 14.40
C ARG A 46 -0.32 12.31 13.28
N PHE A 47 -0.79 11.29 12.56
CA PHE A 47 -1.79 11.43 11.49
C PHE A 47 -3.09 12.02 12.05
N LEU A 48 -3.69 11.44 13.09
CA LEU A 48 -4.95 11.91 13.67
C LEU A 48 -4.84 13.35 14.20
N SER A 49 -3.69 13.70 14.80
CA SER A 49 -3.42 15.09 15.22
C SER A 49 -3.39 16.04 14.02
N ALA A 50 -2.73 15.68 12.93
CA ALA A 50 -2.70 16.48 11.70
C ALA A 50 -4.08 16.54 11.02
N ALA A 51 -4.88 15.47 11.13
CA ALA A 51 -6.24 15.38 10.56
C ALA A 51 -7.31 16.07 11.42
N GLY A 52 -6.94 16.91 12.38
CA GLY A 52 -7.86 17.79 13.12
C GLY A 52 -8.17 17.36 14.57
N LEU A 53 -7.65 16.21 15.04
CA LEU A 53 -7.87 15.73 16.41
C LEU A 53 -6.79 16.23 17.40
N LYS A 54 -6.04 17.27 17.05
CA LYS A 54 -5.06 17.88 17.96
C LYS A 54 -5.73 18.32 19.26
N GLY A 55 -5.21 17.85 20.40
CA GLY A 55 -5.79 18.12 21.73
C GLY A 55 -6.73 17.01 22.24
N HIS A 56 -7.24 16.13 21.39
CA HIS A 56 -8.12 15.01 21.75
C HIS A 56 -7.44 13.63 21.68
N ILE A 57 -6.18 13.57 21.28
CA ILE A 57 -5.44 12.30 21.10
C ILE A 57 -5.37 11.47 22.39
N ALA A 58 -5.32 12.12 23.56
CA ALA A 58 -5.27 11.42 24.85
C ALA A 58 -6.58 10.72 25.23
N GLU A 59 -7.70 11.10 24.60
CA GLU A 59 -9.03 10.53 24.81
C GLU A 59 -9.28 9.28 23.93
N LEU A 60 -8.38 8.99 22.98
CA LEU A 60 -8.52 7.90 22.02
C LEU A 60 -7.88 6.61 22.53
N GLU A 61 -8.53 5.49 22.26
CA GLU A 61 -8.03 4.14 22.52
C GLU A 61 -7.33 3.60 21.28
N PHE A 62 -6.08 3.11 21.45
CA PHE A 62 -5.29 2.52 20.38
C PHE A 62 -4.97 1.06 20.68
N HIS A 63 -5.16 0.21 19.67
CA HIS A 63 -4.88 -1.21 19.71
C HIS A 63 -3.97 -1.55 18.53
N GLU A 64 -2.80 -2.15 18.80
CA GLU A 64 -1.85 -2.51 17.77
C GLU A 64 -2.21 -3.84 17.10
N LEU A 65 -2.23 -3.83 15.76
CA LEU A 65 -2.34 -4.99 14.90
C LEU A 65 -1.23 -4.91 13.86
N ASN A 66 -0.16 -5.68 14.06
CA ASN A 66 1.02 -5.69 13.21
C ASN A 66 1.33 -7.10 12.68
N GLU A 67 2.40 -7.25 11.90
CA GLU A 67 2.79 -8.52 11.28
C GLU A 67 3.13 -9.64 12.29
N HIS A 68 3.37 -9.29 13.56
CA HIS A 68 3.67 -10.24 14.63
C HIS A 68 2.42 -10.69 15.40
N THR A 69 1.27 -10.05 15.15
CA THR A 69 0.01 -10.38 15.85
C THR A 69 -0.51 -11.73 15.41
N ALA A 70 -0.57 -12.69 16.34
CA ALA A 70 -1.10 -14.00 16.04
C ALA A 70 -2.62 -13.95 15.73
N PRO A 71 -3.15 -14.80 14.82
CA PRO A 71 -4.58 -14.82 14.50
C PRO A 71 -5.51 -14.95 15.74
N ALA A 72 -5.12 -15.75 16.72
CA ALA A 72 -5.86 -15.90 17.97
C ALA A 72 -5.89 -14.64 18.84
N GLU A 73 -4.87 -13.78 18.72
CA GLU A 73 -4.84 -12.49 19.41
C GLU A 73 -5.74 -11.47 18.71
N ALA A 74 -5.82 -11.53 17.38
CA ALA A 74 -6.68 -10.65 16.60
C ALA A 74 -8.18 -10.84 16.94
N GLU A 75 -8.62 -12.03 17.40
CA GLU A 75 -9.99 -12.25 17.86
C GLU A 75 -10.37 -11.39 19.06
N LYS A 76 -9.41 -10.94 19.86
CA LYS A 76 -9.67 -10.04 20.98
C LYS A 76 -10.22 -8.68 20.54
N PHE A 77 -9.90 -8.25 19.31
CA PHE A 77 -10.40 -6.99 18.77
C PHE A 77 -11.92 -7.00 18.52
N LEU A 78 -12.56 -8.17 18.43
CA LEU A 78 -14.02 -8.25 18.29
C LEU A 78 -14.76 -7.63 19.48
N LYS A 79 -14.16 -7.66 20.67
CA LYS A 79 -14.72 -7.01 21.87
C LYS A 79 -14.86 -5.49 21.73
N LEU A 80 -14.08 -4.87 20.86
CA LEU A 80 -14.12 -3.42 20.62
C LEU A 80 -15.45 -2.98 19.98
N PHE A 81 -16.21 -3.92 19.41
CA PHE A 81 -17.47 -3.66 18.69
C PHE A 81 -18.72 -4.05 19.48
N GLU A 82 -18.58 -4.83 20.57
CA GLU A 82 -19.71 -5.50 21.28
C GLU A 82 -20.72 -4.53 21.90
N ASP A 83 -20.30 -3.31 22.25
CA ASP A 83 -21.14 -2.27 22.82
C ASP A 83 -21.79 -1.35 21.78
N GLY A 84 -21.71 -1.72 20.49
CA GLY A 84 -22.18 -0.91 19.38
C GLY A 84 -21.22 0.21 18.96
N THR A 85 -20.03 0.29 19.58
CA THR A 85 -19.02 1.28 19.25
C THR A 85 -18.34 0.94 17.93
N SER A 86 -18.21 1.93 17.04
CA SER A 86 -17.48 1.78 15.79
C SER A 86 -15.98 1.96 16.00
N VAL A 87 -15.19 1.29 15.16
CA VAL A 87 -13.73 1.24 15.25
C VAL A 87 -13.11 1.72 13.93
N GLY A 88 -12.08 2.55 14.00
CA GLY A 88 -11.26 2.94 12.85
C GLY A 88 -10.06 1.99 12.68
N LEU A 89 -9.80 1.51 11.47
CA LEU A 89 -8.58 0.81 11.11
C LEU A 89 -7.68 1.73 10.29
N LEU A 90 -6.44 1.93 10.73
CA LEU A 90 -5.42 2.76 10.08
C LEU A 90 -4.21 1.90 9.72
N SER A 91 -3.65 2.13 8.52
CA SER A 91 -2.33 1.63 8.14
C SER A 91 -1.26 2.72 8.27
N GLU A 92 0.01 2.35 8.06
CA GLU A 92 1.12 3.31 8.04
C GLU A 92 1.01 4.31 6.88
N ALA A 93 0.57 3.84 5.68
CA ALA A 93 0.43 4.69 4.50
C ALA A 93 -0.58 4.12 3.50
N GLY A 94 -1.48 4.95 2.99
CA GLY A 94 -2.44 4.60 1.95
C GLY A 94 -3.67 3.88 2.47
N LEU A 95 -4.06 2.78 1.82
CA LEU A 95 -5.29 2.05 2.12
C LEU A 95 -5.02 0.93 3.12
N PRO A 96 -5.72 0.89 4.28
CA PRO A 96 -5.59 -0.21 5.21
C PRO A 96 -6.09 -1.53 4.60
N ALA A 97 -5.58 -2.64 5.09
CA ALA A 97 -5.82 -4.00 4.61
C ALA A 97 -5.30 -4.31 3.18
N VAL A 98 -4.51 -3.41 2.58
CA VAL A 98 -3.85 -3.64 1.28
C VAL A 98 -2.34 -3.71 1.50
N ALA A 99 -1.76 -4.90 1.42
CA ALA A 99 -0.37 -5.20 1.80
C ALA A 99 -0.05 -4.86 3.27
N ASP A 100 -0.98 -5.09 4.16
CA ASP A 100 -1.09 -4.57 5.50
C ASP A 100 -1.78 -5.63 6.38
N PRO A 101 -1.39 -5.81 7.67
CA PRO A 101 -1.98 -6.80 8.56
C PRO A 101 -3.47 -6.60 8.85
N GLY A 102 -4.02 -5.42 8.59
CA GLY A 102 -5.43 -5.09 8.80
C GLY A 102 -6.42 -6.02 8.07
N ALA A 103 -5.97 -6.69 6.99
CA ALA A 103 -6.78 -7.70 6.28
C ALA A 103 -7.30 -8.81 7.21
N LEU A 104 -6.55 -9.15 8.27
CA LEU A 104 -6.96 -10.13 9.26
C LEU A 104 -8.20 -9.66 10.04
N LEU A 105 -8.22 -8.40 10.49
CA LEU A 105 -9.37 -7.82 11.19
C LEU A 105 -10.60 -7.72 10.27
N VAL A 106 -10.40 -7.32 9.02
CA VAL A 106 -11.49 -7.28 8.02
C VAL A 106 -12.12 -8.66 7.85
N ALA A 107 -11.31 -9.71 7.71
CA ALA A 107 -11.80 -11.08 7.60
C ALA A 107 -12.57 -11.54 8.87
N LEU A 108 -12.11 -11.15 10.06
CA LEU A 108 -12.78 -11.40 11.32
C LEU A 108 -14.15 -10.70 11.37
N CYS A 109 -14.20 -9.41 11.01
CA CYS A 109 -15.45 -8.65 10.98
C CYS A 109 -16.49 -9.30 10.05
N HIS A 110 -16.10 -9.72 8.85
CA HIS A 110 -17.01 -10.43 7.94
C HIS A 110 -17.54 -11.74 8.53
N ARG A 111 -16.69 -12.53 9.21
CA ARG A 111 -17.12 -13.79 9.85
C ARG A 111 -18.15 -13.57 10.97
N HIS A 112 -18.09 -12.43 11.64
CA HIS A 112 -18.97 -12.09 12.77
C HIS A 112 -20.12 -11.15 12.41
N GLY A 113 -20.33 -10.86 11.10
CA GLY A 113 -21.40 -10.01 10.63
C GLY A 113 -21.23 -8.53 11.01
N ILE A 114 -20.01 -8.09 11.30
CA ILE A 114 -19.68 -6.68 11.55
C ILE A 114 -19.54 -5.96 10.20
N GLU A 115 -20.25 -4.85 10.05
CA GLU A 115 -20.22 -4.05 8.83
C GLU A 115 -18.84 -3.42 8.64
N VAL A 116 -18.25 -3.62 7.44
CA VAL A 116 -16.97 -3.04 7.03
C VAL A 116 -17.21 -1.92 6.04
N VAL A 117 -16.74 -0.73 6.35
CA VAL A 117 -16.96 0.49 5.57
C VAL A 117 -15.62 1.03 5.05
N PRO A 118 -15.26 0.77 3.78
CA PRO A 118 -14.05 1.34 3.20
C PRO A 118 -14.27 2.82 2.87
N LEU A 119 -13.28 3.66 3.21
CA LEU A 119 -13.29 5.07 2.84
C LEU A 119 -12.41 5.32 1.61
N VAL A 120 -12.74 6.35 0.86
CA VAL A 120 -11.97 6.79 -0.32
C VAL A 120 -10.66 7.43 0.11
N GLY A 121 -9.55 7.03 -0.51
CA GLY A 121 -8.24 7.60 -0.24
C GLY A 121 -7.17 7.19 -1.24
N PRO A 122 -5.92 7.66 -1.05
CA PRO A 122 -4.83 7.40 -1.97
C PRO A 122 -4.37 5.94 -1.91
N SER A 123 -4.04 5.39 -3.07
CA SER A 123 -3.38 4.09 -3.23
C SER A 123 -2.15 4.24 -4.10
N SER A 124 -0.98 4.00 -3.54
CA SER A 124 0.28 4.06 -4.30
C SER A 124 0.27 3.11 -5.50
N LEU A 125 -0.34 1.94 -5.35
CA LEU A 125 -0.45 0.92 -6.41
C LEU A 125 -1.29 1.43 -7.59
N MET A 126 -2.47 1.98 -7.31
CA MET A 126 -3.36 2.48 -8.35
C MET A 126 -2.83 3.78 -8.97
N MET A 127 -2.22 4.66 -8.19
CA MET A 127 -1.58 5.87 -8.70
C MET A 127 -0.41 5.55 -9.62
N ALA A 128 0.44 4.58 -9.25
CA ALA A 128 1.52 4.10 -10.10
C ALA A 128 0.99 3.47 -11.40
N LEU A 129 -0.03 2.62 -11.31
CA LEU A 129 -0.64 1.98 -12.47
C LEU A 129 -1.22 3.00 -13.44
N MET A 130 -2.07 3.93 -12.98
CA MET A 130 -2.70 4.92 -13.83
C MET A 130 -1.69 5.87 -14.47
N ALA A 131 -0.60 6.20 -13.77
CA ALA A 131 0.44 7.09 -14.28
C ALA A 131 1.48 6.36 -15.16
N SER A 132 1.52 5.03 -15.13
CA SER A 132 2.49 4.23 -15.89
C SER A 132 2.25 4.21 -17.40
N GLY A 133 0.99 4.39 -17.84
CA GLY A 133 0.58 4.19 -19.25
C GLY A 133 0.63 2.72 -19.68
N LEU A 134 0.68 1.78 -18.74
CA LEU A 134 0.62 0.34 -19.01
C LEU A 134 -0.82 -0.18 -18.97
N ASN A 135 -1.01 -1.51 -19.16
CA ASN A 135 -2.35 -2.08 -19.24
C ASN A 135 -3.07 -2.02 -17.88
N GLY A 136 -4.07 -1.16 -17.75
CA GLY A 136 -4.90 -1.00 -16.55
C GLY A 136 -6.14 -1.93 -16.50
N GLN A 137 -6.45 -2.70 -17.56
CA GLN A 137 -7.57 -3.64 -17.57
C GLN A 137 -7.19 -5.02 -17.04
N SER A 138 -5.92 -5.40 -17.20
CA SER A 138 -5.39 -6.65 -16.66
C SER A 138 -4.10 -6.35 -15.93
N PHE A 139 -4.13 -6.44 -14.60
CA PHE A 139 -2.98 -6.22 -13.75
C PHE A 139 -3.01 -7.13 -12.52
N ALA A 140 -1.86 -7.35 -11.93
CA ALA A 140 -1.73 -8.07 -10.67
C ALA A 140 -0.74 -7.34 -9.76
N PHE A 141 -1.13 -7.14 -8.51
CA PHE A 141 -0.22 -6.77 -7.46
C PHE A 141 0.42 -8.03 -6.88
N VAL A 142 1.74 -8.10 -6.90
CA VAL A 142 2.51 -9.28 -6.48
C VAL A 142 3.24 -9.07 -5.15
N GLY A 143 3.11 -7.89 -4.56
CA GLY A 143 3.74 -7.56 -3.28
C GLY A 143 5.25 -7.43 -3.38
N TYR A 144 5.93 -7.91 -2.33
CA TYR A 144 7.39 -8.00 -2.27
C TYR A 144 7.89 -9.24 -3.00
N ILE A 145 9.08 -9.14 -3.57
CA ILE A 145 9.80 -10.29 -4.12
C ILE A 145 11.00 -10.65 -3.23
N PRO A 146 11.59 -11.85 -3.39
CA PRO A 146 12.66 -12.31 -2.51
C PRO A 146 13.82 -11.32 -2.37
N ALA A 147 14.33 -11.18 -1.14
CA ALA A 147 15.45 -10.28 -0.86
C ALA A 147 16.80 -10.79 -1.40
N LYS A 148 16.99 -12.13 -1.45
CA LYS A 148 18.22 -12.75 -1.94
C LYS A 148 18.33 -12.61 -3.45
N THR A 149 19.48 -12.18 -3.95
CA THR A 149 19.71 -11.81 -5.34
C THR A 149 19.29 -12.89 -6.34
N GLU A 150 19.69 -14.14 -6.14
CA GLU A 150 19.38 -15.23 -7.08
C GLU A 150 17.88 -15.55 -7.11
N GLU A 151 17.24 -15.62 -5.94
CA GLU A 151 15.80 -15.85 -5.83
C GLU A 151 15.03 -14.66 -6.44
N ARG A 152 15.47 -13.42 -6.19
CA ARG A 152 14.88 -12.19 -6.73
C ARG A 152 14.94 -12.16 -8.25
N ARG A 153 16.09 -12.48 -8.85
CA ARG A 153 16.26 -12.53 -10.31
C ARG A 153 15.41 -13.63 -10.95
N ALA A 154 15.30 -14.79 -10.30
CA ALA A 154 14.40 -15.84 -10.75
C ALA A 154 12.93 -15.41 -10.72
N ALA A 155 12.50 -14.74 -9.62
CA ALA A 155 11.16 -14.18 -9.48
C ALA A 155 10.85 -13.12 -10.55
N LEU A 156 11.78 -12.20 -10.83
CA LEU A 156 11.63 -11.18 -11.89
C LEU A 156 11.42 -11.80 -13.27
N LYS A 157 12.21 -12.82 -13.64
CA LYS A 157 12.05 -13.55 -14.91
C LYS A 157 10.69 -14.27 -14.98
N ALA A 158 10.24 -14.85 -13.86
CA ALA A 158 8.92 -15.49 -13.80
C ALA A 158 7.78 -14.49 -13.96
N LEU A 159 7.90 -13.31 -13.34
CA LEU A 159 6.94 -12.20 -13.49
C LEU A 159 6.88 -11.69 -14.94
N GLU A 160 8.03 -11.51 -15.58
CA GLU A 160 8.08 -11.11 -16.98
C GLU A 160 7.39 -12.11 -17.90
N LYS A 161 7.64 -13.43 -17.73
CA LYS A 161 6.96 -14.48 -18.48
C LYS A 161 5.44 -14.45 -18.27
N ARG A 162 4.99 -14.28 -17.01
CA ARG A 162 3.56 -14.13 -16.69
C ARG A 162 2.97 -12.91 -17.36
N SER A 163 3.66 -11.77 -17.29
CA SER A 163 3.24 -10.53 -17.93
C SER A 163 3.03 -10.72 -19.43
N ALA A 164 3.98 -11.33 -20.12
CA ALA A 164 3.92 -11.57 -21.56
C ALA A 164 2.80 -12.56 -21.93
N ALA A 165 2.70 -13.70 -21.23
CA ALA A 165 1.72 -14.74 -21.52
C ALA A 165 0.28 -14.25 -21.32
N ALA A 166 0.01 -13.49 -20.26
CA ALA A 166 -1.31 -13.00 -19.92
C ALA A 166 -1.61 -11.58 -20.44
N ARG A 167 -0.63 -10.88 -21.05
CA ARG A 167 -0.69 -9.45 -21.36
C ARG A 167 -1.09 -8.63 -20.13
N GLN A 168 -0.56 -9.02 -18.97
CA GLN A 168 -0.95 -8.50 -17.66
C GLN A 168 0.17 -7.65 -17.07
N THR A 169 -0.18 -6.45 -16.64
CA THR A 169 0.71 -5.57 -15.88
C THR A 169 1.01 -6.19 -14.50
N GLN A 170 2.28 -6.23 -14.12
CA GLN A 170 2.71 -6.68 -12.81
C GLN A 170 3.12 -5.48 -11.96
N ILE A 171 2.54 -5.35 -10.78
CA ILE A 171 2.84 -4.27 -9.82
C ILE A 171 3.56 -4.88 -8.63
N LEU A 172 4.69 -4.32 -8.25
CA LEU A 172 5.46 -4.77 -7.09
C LEU A 172 6.00 -3.59 -6.30
N ILE A 173 6.28 -3.84 -5.05
CA ILE A 173 6.86 -2.87 -4.11
C ILE A 173 8.14 -3.44 -3.49
N GLU A 174 8.96 -2.54 -2.98
CA GLU A 174 10.16 -2.91 -2.23
C GLU A 174 10.35 -1.96 -1.05
N THR A 175 11.12 -2.40 -0.07
CA THR A 175 11.53 -1.53 1.02
C THR A 175 12.47 -0.44 0.49
N PRO A 176 12.38 0.80 1.01
CA PRO A 176 13.16 1.93 0.48
C PRO A 176 14.66 1.67 0.37
N TYR A 177 15.22 0.90 1.29
CA TYR A 177 16.66 0.58 1.32
C TYR A 177 17.12 -0.39 0.22
N ARG A 178 16.20 -1.12 -0.43
CA ARG A 178 16.50 -2.12 -1.47
C ARG A 178 16.06 -1.69 -2.86
N ASN A 179 15.45 -0.52 -3.02
CA ASN A 179 14.94 -0.04 -4.30
C ASN A 179 16.00 -0.05 -5.41
N ASP A 180 17.16 0.54 -5.16
CA ASP A 180 18.22 0.64 -6.18
C ASP A 180 18.79 -0.74 -6.53
N ALA A 181 18.91 -1.65 -5.56
CA ALA A 181 19.35 -3.02 -5.82
C ALA A 181 18.32 -3.81 -6.64
N LEU A 182 17.03 -3.67 -6.33
CA LEU A 182 15.96 -4.27 -7.13
C LEU A 182 15.93 -3.70 -8.55
N PHE A 183 16.03 -2.39 -8.70
CA PHE A 183 16.06 -1.73 -10.00
C PHE A 183 17.25 -2.21 -10.85
N ALA A 184 18.43 -2.31 -10.26
CA ALA A 184 19.62 -2.85 -10.95
C ALA A 184 19.40 -4.29 -11.42
N ASP A 185 18.81 -5.16 -10.59
CA ASP A 185 18.49 -6.53 -10.99
C ASP A 185 17.41 -6.60 -12.09
N MET A 186 16.40 -5.71 -12.07
CA MET A 186 15.45 -5.57 -13.16
C MET A 186 16.14 -5.25 -14.48
N LEU A 187 17.07 -4.30 -14.46
CA LEU A 187 17.84 -3.92 -15.66
C LEU A 187 18.72 -5.08 -16.15
N GLN A 188 19.25 -5.92 -15.28
CA GLN A 188 20.10 -7.05 -15.67
C GLN A 188 19.31 -8.22 -16.26
N CYS A 189 18.17 -8.58 -15.70
CA CYS A 189 17.51 -9.85 -15.99
C CYS A 189 16.25 -9.75 -16.85
N LEU A 190 15.64 -8.57 -16.98
CA LEU A 190 14.47 -8.39 -17.84
C LEU A 190 14.88 -8.10 -19.31
N ASN A 191 13.98 -8.48 -20.23
CA ASN A 191 14.15 -8.23 -21.66
C ASN A 191 14.26 -6.72 -21.96
N GLY A 192 15.12 -6.33 -22.90
CA GLY A 192 15.35 -4.93 -23.25
C GLY A 192 14.10 -4.17 -23.71
N ASN A 193 13.11 -4.86 -24.28
CA ASN A 193 11.85 -4.26 -24.73
C ASN A 193 10.76 -4.23 -23.67
N THR A 194 10.93 -4.92 -22.54
CA THR A 194 9.98 -4.87 -21.42
C THR A 194 9.86 -3.44 -20.92
N ARG A 195 8.62 -2.96 -20.81
CA ARG A 195 8.31 -1.64 -20.25
C ARG A 195 8.32 -1.70 -18.73
N LEU A 196 9.06 -0.79 -18.12
CA LEU A 196 9.22 -0.65 -16.68
C LEU A 196 8.91 0.78 -16.26
N CYS A 197 7.92 0.95 -15.41
CA CYS A 197 7.65 2.20 -14.72
C CYS A 197 8.28 2.19 -13.33
N VAL A 198 8.94 3.29 -12.99
CA VAL A 198 9.40 3.62 -11.64
C VAL A 198 8.52 4.77 -11.15
N ALA A 199 7.77 4.55 -10.06
CA ALA A 199 6.91 5.54 -9.42
C ALA A 199 7.34 5.70 -7.96
N ALA A 200 8.14 6.72 -7.69
CA ALA A 200 8.75 6.97 -6.39
C ALA A 200 8.25 8.29 -5.78
N GLY A 201 8.09 8.34 -4.45
CA GLY A 201 7.67 9.52 -3.71
C GLY A 201 6.29 10.05 -4.13
N LEU A 202 5.34 9.16 -4.43
CA LEU A 202 3.99 9.54 -4.86
C LEU A 202 3.34 10.47 -3.83
N THR A 203 2.77 11.56 -4.30
CA THR A 203 2.17 12.67 -3.52
C THR A 203 3.17 13.55 -2.75
N CYS A 204 4.48 13.26 -2.82
CA CYS A 204 5.52 14.09 -2.22
C CYS A 204 6.06 15.13 -3.22
N GLU A 205 6.76 16.15 -2.72
CA GLU A 205 7.36 17.19 -3.58
C GLU A 205 8.42 16.65 -4.53
N ASP A 206 9.14 15.59 -4.11
CA ASP A 206 10.17 14.90 -4.90
C ASP A 206 9.61 13.74 -5.73
N GLN A 207 8.30 13.74 -6.01
CA GLN A 207 7.65 12.72 -6.82
C GLN A 207 8.36 12.52 -8.16
N TYR A 208 8.62 11.25 -8.47
CA TYR A 208 9.22 10.85 -9.74
C TYR A 208 8.43 9.68 -10.34
N ILE A 209 7.86 9.89 -11.53
CA ILE A 209 7.15 8.84 -12.27
C ILE A 209 7.68 8.82 -13.71
N ARG A 210 8.19 7.67 -14.15
CA ARG A 210 8.64 7.50 -15.52
C ARG A 210 8.55 6.05 -15.99
N THR A 211 8.00 5.87 -17.18
CA THR A 211 7.97 4.60 -17.90
C THR A 211 8.95 4.63 -19.06
N ARG A 212 9.80 3.61 -19.13
CA ARG A 212 10.76 3.38 -20.23
C ARG A 212 10.88 1.90 -20.51
N THR A 213 11.42 1.53 -21.65
CA THR A 213 11.90 0.16 -21.85
C THR A 213 13.13 -0.10 -21.00
N VAL A 214 13.39 -1.36 -20.67
CA VAL A 214 14.59 -1.75 -19.93
C VAL A 214 15.88 -1.29 -20.66
N ALA A 215 15.90 -1.36 -22.00
CA ALA A 215 17.02 -0.87 -22.79
C ALA A 215 17.25 0.63 -22.62
N GLN A 216 16.19 1.44 -22.59
CA GLN A 216 16.27 2.88 -22.34
C GLN A 216 16.72 3.19 -20.92
N TRP A 217 16.27 2.41 -19.93
CA TRP A 217 16.72 2.55 -18.56
C TRP A 217 18.21 2.21 -18.39
N LYS A 218 18.72 1.19 -19.11
CA LYS A 218 20.16 0.86 -19.12
C LYS A 218 21.02 2.02 -19.66
N ALA A 219 20.53 2.71 -20.69
CA ALA A 219 21.24 3.84 -21.28
C ALA A 219 21.24 5.09 -20.37
N SER A 220 20.24 5.27 -19.53
CA SER A 220 20.10 6.42 -18.62
C SER A 220 19.39 5.98 -17.33
N PRO A 221 20.08 5.30 -16.42
CA PRO A 221 19.52 4.86 -15.17
C PRO A 221 19.22 6.03 -14.22
N VAL A 222 18.38 5.79 -13.23
CA VAL A 222 18.05 6.74 -12.17
C VAL A 222 18.45 6.15 -10.81
N THR A 223 18.78 7.00 -9.86
CA THR A 223 18.89 6.63 -8.45
C THR A 223 17.55 6.91 -7.77
N ILE A 224 16.94 5.86 -7.22
CA ILE A 224 15.65 5.96 -6.54
C ILE A 224 15.86 6.41 -5.09
N GLY A 225 16.90 5.89 -4.46
CA GLY A 225 17.23 6.15 -3.06
C GLY A 225 16.20 5.56 -2.10
N LYS A 226 16.01 6.24 -0.96
CA LYS A 226 15.14 5.77 0.12
C LYS A 226 13.66 6.22 0.00
N ARG A 227 13.23 6.66 -1.17
CA ARG A 227 11.84 7.03 -1.40
C ARG A 227 10.95 5.79 -1.45
N PRO A 228 9.74 5.80 -0.87
CA PRO A 228 8.75 4.76 -1.16
C PRO A 228 8.55 4.64 -2.68
N CYS A 229 8.61 3.43 -3.22
CA CYS A 229 8.58 3.21 -4.66
C CYS A 229 7.70 2.04 -5.05
N VAL A 230 6.92 2.23 -6.10
CA VAL A 230 6.16 1.19 -6.79
C VAL A 230 6.80 0.96 -8.17
N PHE A 231 7.02 -0.29 -8.51
CA PHE A 231 7.50 -0.72 -9.83
C PHE A 231 6.34 -1.35 -10.59
N VAL A 232 6.19 -0.97 -11.86
CA VAL A 232 5.12 -1.49 -12.72
C VAL A 232 5.75 -2.02 -14.01
N ILE A 233 5.52 -3.30 -14.32
CA ILE A 233 6.15 -4.02 -15.42
C ILE A 233 5.08 -4.51 -16.40
N LEU A 234 5.32 -4.31 -17.70
CA LEU A 234 4.56 -4.97 -18.75
C LEU A 234 5.50 -5.46 -19.86
N SER A 235 5.47 -6.76 -20.09
CA SER A 235 6.14 -7.40 -21.22
C SER A 235 5.11 -7.85 -22.26
N GLU A 236 5.48 -7.79 -23.55
CA GLU A 236 4.65 -8.25 -24.66
C GLU A 236 5.23 -9.54 -25.24
N ALA A 237 4.37 -10.48 -25.59
CA ALA A 237 4.75 -11.85 -26.01
C ALA A 237 5.70 -11.88 -27.25
N LYS A 238 5.74 -10.82 -28.04
CA LYS A 238 6.63 -10.73 -29.22
C LYS A 238 8.10 -10.47 -28.87
N ASN A 239 8.44 -10.29 -27.60
CA ASN A 239 9.74 -9.82 -27.13
C ASN A 239 10.46 -10.79 -26.17
N LEU A 240 9.97 -12.03 -26.03
CA LEU A 240 10.55 -13.09 -25.21
C LEU A 240 11.21 -14.15 -26.05
#